data_cbdb5976c52a28b84a4a24033ba3c4e4
#
_entry.id   cbdb5976c52a28b84a4a24033ba3c4e4
#
_cell.length_a   1.000
_cell.length_b   1.000
_cell.length_c   1.000
_cell.angle_alpha   90.00
_cell.angle_beta   90.00
_cell.angle_gamma   90.00
#
_symmetry.space_group_name_H-M   'P 1'
#
loop_
_entity.id
_entity.type
_entity.pdbx_description
1 polymer ?
#
loop_
_entity_poly.entity_id
_entity_poly.type
_entity_poly.pdbx_seq_one_letter_code
_entity_poly.pdbx_strand_id
1 'polypeptide(L)'
;MAIAELPSWLAAEERYEPVGARHRVMQKNVLHLASLLERVRLGGGAHEGGSMVDRALSCVSAPVRLVGMFVCVLCVCLTQSPLYLMLMAAIALVLVAVRPARGLRATFVPALGATGLAVVLALPALLLGASATGAMLKIALKTFINVSLVLGVSWTLTWSRMSAALKMLHLPDEVIFTFDMALKHIEVLGLTAHDLCESVMLRSVGSAPAGFSRTDSLAGIMGMTFIKAMECSRAMDEAMLCRGFAGAYPAPARAGFGWRDAVYAAVVALLVVLCAVL
;
A
#
# COMPACT_ATOMS: atom_id res chain seq x y z
N MET A 1 38.86 -3.14 60.97
CA MET A 1 38.37 -2.90 59.64
C MET A 1 36.85 -2.88 59.72
N ALA A 2 36.23 -1.71 59.81
CA ALA A 2 34.77 -1.56 59.93
C ALA A 2 34.15 -1.90 58.58
N ILE A 3 33.30 -2.93 58.54
CA ILE A 3 32.45 -3.23 57.42
C ILE A 3 31.45 -2.08 57.34
N ALA A 4 31.62 -1.20 56.37
CA ALA A 4 30.70 -0.11 56.12
C ALA A 4 29.28 -0.72 55.91
N GLU A 5 28.37 -0.41 56.84
CA GLU A 5 26.98 -0.79 56.73
C GLU A 5 26.43 -0.19 55.41
N LEU A 6 25.98 -1.06 54.51
CA LEU A 6 25.34 -0.64 53.30
C LEU A 6 24.12 0.23 53.64
N PRO A 7 23.91 1.37 52.93
CA PRO A 7 22.73 2.20 53.12
C PRO A 7 21.47 1.37 52.95
N SER A 8 20.44 1.64 53.77
CA SER A 8 19.21 0.87 53.86
C SER A 8 18.44 0.77 52.54
N TRP A 9 18.63 1.73 51.63
CA TRP A 9 18.05 1.71 50.27
C TRP A 9 18.75 0.73 49.31
N LEU A 10 20.01 0.35 49.60
CA LEU A 10 20.77 -0.66 48.83
C LEU A 10 20.53 -2.09 49.37
N ALA A 11 20.04 -2.20 50.61
CA ALA A 11 19.69 -3.47 51.24
C ALA A 11 18.23 -3.86 51.02
N ALA A 12 17.41 -2.96 50.49
CA ALA A 12 16.03 -3.27 50.09
C ALA A 12 16.05 -4.11 48.83
N GLU A 13 15.64 -5.36 48.91
CA GLU A 13 15.31 -6.16 47.71
C GLU A 13 14.13 -5.47 46.99
N GLU A 14 14.45 -4.69 45.95
CA GLU A 14 13.44 -4.19 45.05
C GLU A 14 12.79 -5.36 44.34
N ARG A 15 11.68 -5.82 44.86
CA ARG A 15 10.82 -6.80 44.20
C ARG A 15 10.07 -6.08 43.10
N TYR A 16 10.66 -6.05 41.90
CA TYR A 16 10.00 -5.52 40.73
C TYR A 16 8.80 -6.40 40.41
N GLU A 17 7.61 -5.96 40.79
CA GLU A 17 6.35 -6.53 40.31
C GLU A 17 6.00 -5.82 39.00
N PRO A 18 6.04 -6.52 37.84
CA PRO A 18 5.63 -5.90 36.57
C PRO A 18 4.15 -5.49 36.71
N VAL A 19 3.92 -4.18 36.73
CA VAL A 19 2.56 -3.62 36.72
C VAL A 19 1.86 -4.14 35.45
N GLY A 20 0.80 -4.93 35.65
CA GLY A 20 0.07 -5.60 34.59
C GLY A 20 -0.34 -4.63 33.49
N ALA A 21 -0.06 -4.99 32.24
CA ALA A 21 -0.18 -4.15 31.06
C ALA A 21 -1.59 -3.57 30.90
N ARG A 22 -1.86 -2.41 31.51
CA ARG A 22 -3.09 -1.64 31.34
C ARG A 22 -3.23 -1.04 29.95
N HIS A 23 -2.14 -1.11 29.15
CA HIS A 23 -2.05 -0.54 27.81
C HIS A 23 -2.14 -1.56 26.66
N ARG A 24 -2.86 -2.68 26.84
CA ARG A 24 -3.06 -3.69 25.80
C ARG A 24 -3.49 -3.13 24.44
N VAL A 25 -4.26 -2.06 24.44
CA VAL A 25 -4.76 -1.45 23.19
C VAL A 25 -3.70 -0.59 22.55
N MET A 26 -2.90 0.16 23.33
CA MET A 26 -1.80 0.97 22.81
C MET A 26 -0.68 0.07 22.27
N GLN A 27 -0.36 -1.01 22.98
CA GLN A 27 0.58 -2.02 22.53
C GLN A 27 0.13 -2.70 21.22
N LYS A 28 -1.17 -3.02 21.08
CA LYS A 28 -1.72 -3.53 19.82
C LYS A 28 -1.62 -2.52 18.69
N ASN A 29 -1.88 -1.24 18.97
CA ASN A 29 -1.78 -0.18 17.98
C ASN A 29 -0.34 0.05 17.54
N VAL A 30 0.64 0.04 18.47
CA VAL A 30 2.07 0.14 18.16
C VAL A 30 2.53 -1.04 17.30
N LEU A 31 2.15 -2.27 17.67
CA LEU A 31 2.46 -3.46 16.86
C LEU A 31 1.79 -3.39 15.49
N HIS A 32 0.58 -2.87 15.42
CA HIS A 32 -0.12 -2.70 14.13
C HIS A 32 0.56 -1.62 13.28
N LEU A 33 0.94 -0.50 13.87
CA LEU A 33 1.71 0.56 13.21
C LEU A 33 3.05 0.04 12.69
N ALA A 34 3.80 -0.70 13.53
CA ALA A 34 5.05 -1.35 13.14
C ALA A 34 4.85 -2.29 11.95
N SER A 35 3.81 -3.13 11.98
CA SER A 35 3.48 -4.05 10.89
C SER A 35 3.06 -3.34 9.60
N LEU A 36 2.40 -2.18 9.69
CA LEU A 36 2.04 -1.36 8.55
C LEU A 36 3.29 -0.68 7.95
N LEU A 37 4.18 -0.14 8.79
CA LEU A 37 5.44 0.45 8.35
C LEU A 37 6.34 -0.57 7.67
N GLU A 38 6.44 -1.77 8.22
CA GLU A 38 7.15 -2.88 7.60
C GLU A 38 6.55 -3.24 6.23
N ARG A 39 5.24 -3.23 6.09
CA ARG A 39 4.55 -3.44 4.80
C ARG A 39 4.84 -2.32 3.80
N VAL A 40 4.86 -1.07 4.22
CA VAL A 40 5.21 0.08 3.38
C VAL A 40 6.67 -0.02 2.93
N ARG A 41 7.57 -0.35 3.84
CA ARG A 41 9.00 -0.55 3.56
C ARG A 41 9.25 -1.75 2.64
N LEU A 42 8.57 -2.87 2.85
CA LEU A 42 8.66 -4.06 2.02
C LEU A 42 7.91 -3.91 0.69
N GLY A 43 6.87 -3.07 0.63
CA GLY A 43 6.14 -2.75 -0.61
C GLY A 43 6.97 -1.94 -1.61
N GLY A 44 8.08 -1.32 -1.18
CA GLY A 44 9.06 -0.66 -2.05
C GLY A 44 10.05 -1.62 -2.73
N GLY A 45 10.17 -2.87 -2.30
CA GLY A 45 11.02 -3.88 -2.89
C GLY A 45 10.22 -4.82 -3.81
N ALA A 46 10.66 -5.02 -5.05
CA ALA A 46 10.15 -6.11 -5.87
C ALA A 46 10.31 -7.42 -5.08
N HIS A 47 9.22 -8.13 -4.84
CA HIS A 47 9.25 -9.39 -4.11
C HIS A 47 10.13 -10.38 -4.88
N GLU A 48 11.32 -10.67 -4.35
CA GLU A 48 12.29 -11.63 -4.89
C GLU A 48 11.75 -13.06 -4.76
N GLY A 49 10.76 -13.40 -5.47
CA GLY A 49 10.10 -14.71 -5.43
C GLY A 49 8.95 -14.79 -6.41
N GLY A 50 8.92 -13.88 -7.36
CA GLY A 50 7.88 -13.83 -8.39
C GLY A 50 7.89 -15.07 -9.28
N SER A 51 6.70 -15.50 -9.67
CA SER A 51 6.46 -16.50 -10.72
C SER A 51 7.19 -16.12 -12.02
N MET A 52 7.40 -17.10 -12.93
CA MET A 52 7.93 -16.81 -14.27
C MET A 52 7.15 -15.70 -14.99
N VAL A 53 5.83 -15.64 -14.78
CA VAL A 53 4.97 -14.59 -15.33
C VAL A 53 5.26 -13.23 -14.69
N ASP A 54 5.49 -13.18 -13.36
CA ASP A 54 5.85 -11.94 -12.68
C ASP A 54 7.24 -11.43 -13.15
N ARG A 55 8.18 -12.35 -13.43
CA ARG A 55 9.47 -12.01 -14.05
C ARG A 55 9.32 -11.53 -15.48
N ALA A 56 8.50 -12.18 -16.30
CA ALA A 56 8.23 -11.74 -17.65
C ALA A 56 7.59 -10.35 -17.67
N LEU A 57 6.61 -10.12 -16.78
CA LEU A 57 5.98 -8.81 -16.58
C LEU A 57 6.97 -7.77 -16.04
N SER A 58 7.87 -8.12 -15.14
CA SER A 58 8.85 -7.16 -14.59
C SER A 58 9.88 -6.69 -15.61
N CYS A 59 10.06 -7.44 -16.71
CA CYS A 59 10.91 -7.07 -17.83
C CYS A 59 10.25 -6.07 -18.80
N VAL A 60 8.92 -5.89 -18.71
CA VAL A 60 8.16 -4.91 -19.50
C VAL A 60 8.27 -3.54 -18.84
N SER A 61 8.40 -2.48 -19.62
CA SER A 61 8.47 -1.10 -19.13
C SER A 61 7.26 -0.74 -18.28
N ALA A 62 7.48 -0.11 -17.12
CA ALA A 62 6.43 0.28 -16.18
C ALA A 62 5.30 1.12 -16.82
N PRO A 63 5.57 2.11 -17.70
CA PRO A 63 4.51 2.90 -18.32
C PRO A 63 3.59 2.08 -19.23
N VAL A 64 4.17 1.16 -20.02
CA VAL A 64 3.39 0.31 -20.94
C VAL A 64 2.44 -0.60 -20.14
N ARG A 65 2.90 -1.11 -18.99
CA ARG A 65 2.08 -1.94 -18.10
C ARG A 65 0.95 -1.16 -17.44
N LEU A 66 1.22 0.07 -16.97
CA LEU A 66 0.19 0.92 -16.39
C LEU A 66 -0.89 1.28 -17.42
N VAL A 67 -0.47 1.71 -18.61
CA VAL A 67 -1.42 2.03 -19.69
C VAL A 67 -2.21 0.80 -20.10
N GLY A 68 -1.54 -0.34 -20.30
CA GLY A 68 -2.20 -1.59 -20.65
C GLY A 68 -3.21 -2.06 -19.61
N MET A 69 -2.85 -1.97 -18.31
CA MET A 69 -3.79 -2.26 -17.22
C MET A 69 -5.00 -1.34 -17.26
N PHE A 70 -4.79 -0.02 -17.41
CA PHE A 70 -5.86 0.94 -17.44
C PHE A 70 -6.83 0.70 -18.63
N VAL A 71 -6.27 0.43 -19.79
CA VAL A 71 -7.04 0.08 -21.00
C VAL A 71 -7.85 -1.21 -20.79
N CYS A 72 -7.24 -2.26 -20.23
CA CYS A 72 -7.95 -3.50 -19.93
C CYS A 72 -9.10 -3.29 -18.94
N VAL A 73 -8.89 -2.50 -17.87
CA VAL A 73 -9.95 -2.15 -16.91
C VAL A 73 -11.10 -1.41 -17.59
N LEU A 74 -10.79 -0.43 -18.45
CA LEU A 74 -11.81 0.30 -19.22
C LEU A 74 -12.60 -0.65 -20.13
N CYS A 75 -11.94 -1.55 -20.87
CA CYS A 75 -12.61 -2.52 -21.73
C CYS A 75 -13.56 -3.41 -20.93
N VAL A 76 -13.15 -3.92 -19.77
CA VAL A 76 -14.02 -4.73 -18.91
C VAL A 76 -15.21 -3.92 -18.38
N CYS A 77 -15.02 -2.63 -18.06
CA CYS A 77 -16.11 -1.76 -17.61
C CYS A 77 -17.15 -1.50 -18.72
N LEU A 78 -16.68 -1.23 -19.93
CA LEU A 78 -17.55 -0.86 -21.05
C LEU A 78 -18.30 -2.06 -21.67
N THR A 79 -17.66 -3.23 -21.71
CA THR A 79 -18.23 -4.43 -22.35
C THR A 79 -19.46 -4.94 -21.62
N GLN A 80 -20.51 -5.27 -22.41
CA GLN A 80 -21.74 -5.90 -21.93
C GLN A 80 -21.83 -7.39 -22.30
N SER A 81 -20.96 -7.87 -23.21
CA SER A 81 -20.99 -9.23 -23.72
C SER A 81 -20.53 -10.23 -22.63
N PRO A 82 -21.31 -11.28 -22.35
CA PRO A 82 -20.93 -12.26 -21.34
C PRO A 82 -19.71 -13.09 -21.74
N LEU A 83 -19.53 -13.31 -23.06
CA LEU A 83 -18.46 -14.13 -23.61
C LEU A 83 -17.08 -13.47 -23.39
N TYR A 84 -16.96 -12.17 -23.62
CA TYR A 84 -15.75 -11.41 -23.32
C TYR A 84 -15.43 -11.39 -21.82
N LEU A 85 -16.45 -11.23 -20.97
CA LEU A 85 -16.28 -11.26 -19.51
C LEU A 85 -15.75 -12.62 -19.04
N MET A 86 -16.26 -13.72 -19.58
CA MET A 86 -15.78 -15.07 -19.25
C MET A 86 -14.31 -15.26 -19.67
N LEU A 87 -13.94 -14.78 -20.87
CA LEU A 87 -12.56 -14.84 -21.35
C LEU A 87 -11.62 -14.04 -20.43
N MET A 88 -11.99 -12.81 -20.10
CA MET A 88 -11.20 -11.96 -19.21
C MET A 88 -11.11 -12.52 -17.79
N ALA A 89 -12.17 -13.15 -17.29
CA ALA A 89 -12.17 -13.87 -16.02
C ALA A 89 -11.21 -15.06 -16.05
N ALA A 90 -11.20 -15.84 -17.14
CA ALA A 90 -10.26 -16.94 -17.31
C ALA A 90 -8.80 -16.45 -17.33
N ILE A 91 -8.51 -15.38 -18.07
CA ILE A 91 -7.17 -14.77 -18.11
C ILE A 91 -6.76 -14.27 -16.71
N ALA A 92 -7.64 -13.55 -16.01
CA ALA A 92 -7.37 -13.05 -14.66
C ALA A 92 -7.12 -14.21 -13.69
N LEU A 93 -7.91 -15.28 -13.78
CA LEU A 93 -7.77 -16.46 -12.93
C LEU A 93 -6.45 -17.20 -13.21
N VAL A 94 -6.06 -17.36 -14.46
CA VAL A 94 -4.77 -17.96 -14.84
C VAL A 94 -3.61 -17.12 -14.33
N LEU A 95 -3.66 -15.78 -14.49
CA LEU A 95 -2.64 -14.86 -13.99
C LEU A 95 -2.51 -14.93 -12.46
N VAL A 96 -3.61 -15.11 -11.75
CA VAL A 96 -3.61 -15.27 -10.29
C VAL A 96 -3.11 -16.66 -9.89
N ALA A 97 -3.52 -17.72 -10.59
CA ALA A 97 -3.17 -19.11 -10.27
C ALA A 97 -1.69 -19.43 -10.46
N VAL A 98 -1.03 -18.79 -11.43
CA VAL A 98 0.41 -19.00 -11.71
C VAL A 98 1.30 -18.33 -10.65
N ARG A 99 0.75 -17.52 -9.73
CA ARG A 99 1.52 -16.84 -8.68
C ARG A 99 1.89 -17.75 -7.52
N PRO A 100 3.00 -17.45 -6.81
CA PRO A 100 3.36 -18.18 -5.61
C PRO A 100 2.29 -17.99 -4.52
N ALA A 101 2.15 -18.97 -3.62
CA ALA A 101 1.07 -19.02 -2.62
C ALA A 101 0.90 -17.73 -1.77
N ARG A 102 1.99 -16.99 -1.53
CA ARG A 102 1.93 -15.68 -0.84
C ARG A 102 1.30 -14.60 -1.71
N GLY A 103 1.67 -14.54 -2.99
CA GLY A 103 1.09 -13.62 -3.97
C GLY A 103 -0.37 -13.96 -4.28
N LEU A 104 -0.69 -15.26 -4.34
CA LEU A 104 -2.06 -15.75 -4.53
C LEU A 104 -2.99 -15.25 -3.41
N ARG A 105 -2.61 -15.43 -2.15
CA ARG A 105 -3.40 -14.93 -1.00
C ARG A 105 -3.52 -13.41 -1.01
N ALA A 106 -2.45 -12.70 -1.33
CA ALA A 106 -2.43 -11.24 -1.35
C ALA A 106 -3.29 -10.62 -2.47
N THR A 107 -3.56 -11.35 -3.55
CA THR A 107 -4.42 -10.90 -4.65
C THR A 107 -5.83 -11.47 -4.57
N PHE A 108 -5.96 -12.76 -4.25
CA PHE A 108 -7.25 -13.45 -4.26
C PHE A 108 -8.16 -13.05 -3.09
N VAL A 109 -7.62 -12.93 -1.88
CA VAL A 109 -8.41 -12.58 -0.70
C VAL A 109 -9.04 -11.18 -0.82
N PRO A 110 -8.31 -10.09 -1.16
CA PRO A 110 -8.94 -8.80 -1.33
C PRO A 110 -9.85 -8.73 -2.58
N ALA A 111 -9.54 -9.48 -3.66
CA ALA A 111 -10.42 -9.56 -4.81
C ALA A 111 -11.76 -10.21 -4.45
N LEU A 112 -11.73 -11.31 -3.69
CA LEU A 112 -12.94 -11.97 -3.20
C LEU A 112 -13.71 -11.07 -2.21
N GLY A 113 -13.00 -10.38 -1.32
CA GLY A 113 -13.61 -9.42 -0.39
C GLY A 113 -14.31 -8.26 -1.10
N ALA A 114 -13.67 -7.67 -2.11
CA ALA A 114 -14.26 -6.60 -2.91
C ALA A 114 -15.48 -7.09 -3.71
N THR A 115 -15.39 -8.31 -4.28
CA THR A 115 -16.52 -8.93 -4.99
C THR A 115 -17.68 -9.22 -4.04
N GLY A 116 -17.40 -9.75 -2.86
CA GLY A 116 -18.41 -9.99 -1.82
C GLY A 116 -19.11 -8.70 -1.40
N LEU A 117 -18.34 -7.62 -1.19
CA LEU A 117 -18.91 -6.31 -0.88
C LEU A 117 -19.79 -5.78 -2.03
N ALA A 118 -19.34 -5.92 -3.30
CA ALA A 118 -20.13 -5.50 -4.45
C ALA A 118 -21.45 -6.29 -4.57
N VAL A 119 -21.41 -7.60 -4.27
CA VAL A 119 -22.61 -8.45 -4.22
C VAL A 119 -23.57 -8.00 -3.12
N VAL A 120 -23.06 -7.71 -1.91
CA VAL A 120 -23.89 -7.21 -0.79
C VAL A 120 -24.53 -5.88 -1.15
N LEU A 121 -23.79 -4.96 -1.77
CA LEU A 121 -24.34 -3.68 -2.23
C LEU A 121 -25.37 -3.82 -3.37
N ALA A 122 -25.27 -4.88 -4.18
CA ALA A 122 -26.22 -5.18 -5.25
C ALA A 122 -27.45 -5.95 -4.76
N LEU A 123 -27.46 -6.48 -3.53
CA LEU A 123 -28.60 -7.22 -2.95
C LEU A 123 -29.95 -6.46 -3.03
N PRO A 124 -30.03 -5.14 -2.73
CA PRO A 124 -31.30 -4.44 -2.82
C PRO A 124 -31.91 -4.46 -4.25
N ALA A 125 -31.09 -4.61 -5.29
CA ALA A 125 -31.58 -4.72 -6.67
C ALA A 125 -32.38 -5.99 -6.91
N LEU A 126 -32.15 -7.07 -6.15
CA LEU A 126 -32.94 -8.31 -6.23
C LEU A 126 -34.39 -8.10 -5.79
N LEU A 127 -34.67 -7.12 -4.92
CA LEU A 127 -36.02 -6.79 -4.49
C LEU A 127 -36.84 -6.12 -5.62
N LEU A 128 -36.18 -5.58 -6.65
CA LEU A 128 -36.81 -4.91 -7.78
C LEU A 128 -37.23 -5.86 -8.94
N GLY A 129 -36.79 -7.12 -8.94
CA GLY A 129 -37.23 -8.09 -9.92
C GLY A 129 -36.23 -9.20 -10.29
N ALA A 130 -36.74 -10.29 -10.85
CA ALA A 130 -35.96 -11.49 -11.20
C ALA A 130 -34.88 -11.26 -12.29
N SER A 131 -34.98 -10.20 -13.09
CA SER A 131 -33.98 -9.81 -14.08
C SER A 131 -32.70 -9.27 -13.47
N ALA A 132 -32.72 -8.90 -12.17
CA ALA A 132 -31.60 -8.34 -11.43
C ALA A 132 -30.50 -9.40 -11.14
N THR A 133 -30.83 -10.70 -11.15
CA THR A 133 -29.84 -11.76 -10.89
C THR A 133 -28.72 -11.78 -11.94
N GLY A 134 -29.06 -11.62 -13.21
CA GLY A 134 -28.10 -11.56 -14.31
C GLY A 134 -27.20 -10.30 -14.24
N ALA A 135 -27.78 -9.15 -13.85
CA ALA A 135 -27.04 -7.93 -13.66
C ALA A 135 -26.06 -8.04 -12.46
N MET A 136 -26.51 -8.62 -11.36
CA MET A 136 -25.71 -8.86 -10.16
C MET A 136 -24.50 -9.76 -10.46
N LEU A 137 -24.69 -10.85 -11.21
CA LEU A 137 -23.60 -11.72 -11.61
C LEU A 137 -22.57 -10.98 -12.49
N LYS A 138 -23.03 -10.16 -13.44
CA LYS A 138 -22.15 -9.34 -14.27
C LYS A 138 -21.34 -8.35 -13.42
N ILE A 139 -21.97 -7.67 -12.45
CA ILE A 139 -21.27 -6.73 -11.55
C ILE A 139 -20.22 -7.48 -10.73
N ALA A 140 -20.57 -8.61 -10.13
CA ALA A 140 -19.65 -9.44 -9.36
C ALA A 140 -18.43 -9.87 -10.20
N LEU A 141 -18.69 -10.34 -11.43
CA LEU A 141 -17.63 -10.80 -12.34
C LEU A 141 -16.72 -9.64 -12.76
N LYS A 142 -17.29 -8.49 -13.15
CA LYS A 142 -16.54 -7.28 -13.51
C LYS A 142 -15.67 -6.80 -12.36
N THR A 143 -16.21 -6.76 -11.14
CA THR A 143 -15.47 -6.35 -9.95
C THR A 143 -14.31 -7.30 -9.68
N PHE A 144 -14.54 -8.60 -9.73
CA PHE A 144 -13.50 -9.61 -9.53
C PHE A 144 -12.35 -9.46 -10.54
N ILE A 145 -12.67 -9.33 -11.84
CA ILE A 145 -11.68 -9.16 -12.90
C ILE A 145 -10.88 -7.88 -12.68
N ASN A 146 -11.55 -6.75 -12.48
CA ASN A 146 -10.89 -5.46 -12.32
C ASN A 146 -9.95 -5.43 -11.12
N VAL A 147 -10.41 -5.91 -9.96
CA VAL A 147 -9.59 -5.94 -8.74
C VAL A 147 -8.40 -6.90 -8.91
N SER A 148 -8.62 -8.06 -9.54
CA SER A 148 -7.54 -9.03 -9.80
C SER A 148 -6.48 -8.47 -10.75
N LEU A 149 -6.88 -7.74 -11.81
CA LEU A 149 -5.95 -7.08 -12.73
C LEU A 149 -5.15 -5.98 -12.05
N VAL A 150 -5.81 -5.09 -11.31
CA VAL A 150 -5.15 -3.98 -10.61
C VAL A 150 -4.16 -4.49 -9.56
N LEU A 151 -4.59 -5.40 -8.69
CA LEU A 151 -3.70 -6.02 -7.70
C LEU A 151 -2.58 -6.80 -8.36
N GLY A 152 -2.90 -7.42 -9.51
CA GLY A 152 -1.94 -8.15 -10.32
C GLY A 152 -0.77 -7.29 -10.78
N VAL A 153 -1.02 -6.14 -11.27
CA VAL A 153 -0.01 -5.19 -11.74
C VAL A 153 0.67 -4.49 -10.56
N SER A 154 -0.11 -4.10 -9.54
CA SER A 154 0.40 -3.44 -8.33
C SER A 154 1.45 -4.27 -7.60
N TRP A 155 1.27 -5.60 -7.54
CA TRP A 155 2.22 -6.52 -6.90
C TRP A 155 3.60 -6.53 -7.57
N THR A 156 3.66 -6.25 -8.87
CA THR A 156 4.88 -6.32 -9.67
C THR A 156 5.54 -4.96 -9.94
N LEU A 157 4.87 -3.86 -9.57
CA LEU A 157 5.37 -2.49 -9.73
C LEU A 157 5.85 -1.95 -8.39
N THR A 158 7.12 -1.57 -8.33
CA THR A 158 7.65 -0.76 -7.22
C THR A 158 7.18 0.69 -7.38
N TRP A 159 7.02 1.39 -6.27
CA TRP A 159 6.59 2.79 -6.28
C TRP A 159 7.48 3.68 -7.16
N SER A 160 8.80 3.54 -7.03
CA SER A 160 9.78 4.29 -7.83
C SER A 160 9.64 4.07 -9.35
N ARG A 161 9.22 2.87 -9.79
CA ARG A 161 8.93 2.60 -11.20
C ARG A 161 7.59 3.18 -11.63
N MET A 162 6.64 3.27 -10.69
CA MET A 162 5.33 3.85 -10.95
C MET A 162 5.43 5.37 -11.12
N SER A 163 6.20 6.08 -10.26
CA SER A 163 6.44 7.51 -10.41
C SER A 163 7.17 7.84 -11.71
N ALA A 164 8.17 7.04 -12.09
CA ALA A 164 8.85 7.16 -13.39
C ALA A 164 7.89 6.97 -14.59
N ALA A 165 6.94 6.03 -14.46
CA ALA A 165 5.95 5.78 -15.50
C ALA A 165 4.95 6.94 -15.62
N LEU A 166 4.52 7.53 -14.50
CA LEU A 166 3.65 8.71 -14.48
C LEU A 166 4.31 9.91 -15.20
N LYS A 167 5.62 10.08 -15.04
CA LYS A 167 6.37 11.11 -15.76
C LYS A 167 6.32 10.92 -17.29
N MET A 168 6.35 9.68 -17.75
CA MET A 168 6.23 9.38 -19.18
C MET A 168 4.81 9.64 -19.73
N LEU A 169 3.79 9.63 -18.86
CA LEU A 169 2.41 9.99 -19.19
C LEU A 169 2.15 11.54 -19.22
N HIS A 170 3.22 12.35 -19.25
CA HIS A 170 3.15 13.82 -19.28
C HIS A 170 2.51 14.46 -18.03
N LEU A 171 2.57 13.78 -16.87
CA LEU A 171 2.22 14.49 -15.62
C LEU A 171 3.28 15.55 -15.29
N PRO A 172 2.86 16.70 -14.73
CA PRO A 172 3.79 17.76 -14.30
C PRO A 172 4.81 17.20 -13.28
N ASP A 173 6.07 17.61 -13.43
CA ASP A 173 7.16 17.19 -12.52
C ASP A 173 6.87 17.53 -11.06
N GLU A 174 6.19 18.63 -10.81
CA GLU A 174 5.80 19.10 -9.48
C GLU A 174 4.88 18.13 -8.75
N VAL A 175 3.91 17.54 -9.47
CA VAL A 175 2.99 16.54 -8.90
C VAL A 175 3.74 15.27 -8.53
N ILE A 176 4.62 14.79 -9.42
CA ILE A 176 5.40 13.57 -9.19
C ILE A 176 6.34 13.77 -8.01
N PHE A 177 7.02 14.92 -7.97
CA PHE A 177 7.91 15.28 -6.87
C PHE A 177 7.17 15.34 -5.54
N THR A 178 6.00 15.99 -5.51
CA THR A 178 5.17 16.09 -4.29
C THR A 178 4.74 14.69 -3.80
N PHE A 179 4.35 13.80 -4.71
CA PHE A 179 3.98 12.43 -4.37
C PHE A 179 5.15 11.61 -3.83
N ASP A 180 6.31 11.65 -4.48
CA ASP A 180 7.52 10.93 -4.04
C ASP A 180 7.98 11.42 -2.66
N MET A 181 7.93 12.74 -2.44
CA MET A 181 8.26 13.33 -1.14
C MET A 181 7.23 12.98 -0.06
N ALA A 182 5.93 13.02 -0.39
CA ALA A 182 4.88 12.65 0.55
C ALA A 182 5.05 11.21 1.05
N LEU A 183 5.34 10.25 0.16
CA LEU A 183 5.55 8.86 0.54
C LEU A 183 6.80 8.67 1.39
N LYS A 184 7.89 9.36 1.06
CA LYS A 184 9.10 9.33 1.88
C LYS A 184 8.84 9.92 3.27
N HIS A 185 8.10 11.00 3.36
CA HIS A 185 7.71 11.59 4.63
C HIS A 185 6.77 10.68 5.44
N ILE A 186 5.85 9.97 4.80
CA ILE A 186 5.00 8.97 5.48
C ILE A 186 5.85 7.90 6.15
N GLU A 187 6.90 7.40 5.49
CA GLU A 187 7.82 6.41 6.08
C GLU A 187 8.57 7.00 7.29
N VAL A 188 9.19 8.16 7.13
CA VAL A 188 9.99 8.81 8.20
C VAL A 188 9.12 9.21 9.39
N LEU A 189 7.98 9.86 9.13
CA LEU A 189 7.06 10.30 10.19
C LEU A 189 6.36 9.12 10.86
N GLY A 190 6.12 8.03 10.11
CA GLY A 190 5.58 6.80 10.67
C GLY A 190 6.52 6.19 11.71
N LEU A 191 7.82 6.14 11.44
CA LEU A 191 8.84 5.71 12.40
C LEU A 191 8.89 6.65 13.61
N THR A 192 8.89 7.95 13.38
CA THR A 192 8.88 8.95 14.47
C THR A 192 7.61 8.82 15.34
N ALA A 193 6.45 8.60 14.75
CA ALA A 193 5.21 8.38 15.50
C ALA A 193 5.26 7.07 16.31
N HIS A 194 5.88 6.02 15.77
CA HIS A 194 6.11 4.76 16.48
C HIS A 194 6.97 5.00 17.72
N ASP A 195 8.12 5.68 17.58
CA ASP A 195 9.05 5.97 18.67
C ASP A 195 8.40 6.86 19.75
N LEU A 196 7.55 7.83 19.32
CA LEU A 196 6.78 8.65 20.25
C LEU A 196 5.73 7.82 21.02
N CYS A 197 5.04 6.89 20.34
CA CYS A 197 4.11 5.98 21.00
C CYS A 197 4.83 5.11 22.04
N GLU A 198 6.00 4.58 21.70
CA GLU A 198 6.82 3.77 22.60
C GLU A 198 7.31 4.59 23.80
N SER A 199 7.79 5.82 23.58
CA SER A 199 8.23 6.72 24.65
C SER A 199 7.10 7.07 25.63
N VAL A 200 5.88 7.28 25.14
CA VAL A 200 4.70 7.51 25.98
C VAL A 200 4.34 6.25 26.77
N MET A 201 4.45 5.07 26.16
CA MET A 201 4.23 3.80 26.88
C MET A 201 5.24 3.62 28.03
N LEU A 202 6.52 3.90 27.80
CA LEU A 202 7.56 3.78 28.84
C LEU A 202 7.35 4.77 29.99
N ARG A 203 6.91 6.00 29.70
CA ARG A 203 6.59 7.01 30.72
C ARG A 203 5.32 6.71 31.51
N SER A 204 4.42 5.92 30.98
CA SER A 204 3.14 5.55 31.61
C SER A 204 3.22 4.32 32.51
N VAL A 205 4.44 3.77 32.74
CA VAL A 205 4.69 2.71 33.72
C VAL A 205 4.61 3.31 35.12
N GLY A 206 3.53 3.04 35.81
CA GLY A 206 3.18 3.64 37.11
C GLY A 206 1.78 4.23 37.07
N SER A 207 1.26 4.62 38.23
CA SER A 207 -0.06 5.25 38.36
C SER A 207 -0.12 6.51 37.51
N ALA A 208 -0.88 6.47 36.44
CA ALA A 208 -1.21 7.69 35.70
C ALA A 208 -1.91 8.64 36.69
N PRO A 209 -1.45 9.91 36.83
CA PRO A 209 -2.14 10.87 37.67
C PRO A 209 -3.60 10.94 37.26
N ALA A 210 -4.47 10.98 38.28
CA ALA A 210 -5.91 11.09 38.06
C ALA A 210 -6.17 12.37 37.24
N GLY A 211 -6.58 12.22 35.97
CA GLY A 211 -6.80 13.34 35.06
C GLY A 211 -6.06 13.27 33.72
N PHE A 212 -5.07 12.39 33.57
CA PHE A 212 -4.39 12.21 32.28
C PHE A 212 -5.25 11.33 31.36
N SER A 213 -6.02 11.99 30.49
CA SER A 213 -6.90 11.31 29.56
C SER A 213 -6.07 10.63 28.45
N ARG A 214 -6.53 9.46 28.02
CA ARG A 214 -5.98 8.73 26.87
C ARG A 214 -5.98 9.58 25.59
N THR A 215 -6.97 10.46 25.48
CA THR A 215 -7.11 11.44 24.39
C THR A 215 -5.97 12.45 24.41
N ASP A 216 -5.53 12.91 25.58
CA ASP A 216 -4.46 13.90 25.71
C ASP A 216 -3.11 13.33 25.31
N SER A 217 -2.85 12.05 25.60
CA SER A 217 -1.63 11.36 25.15
C SER A 217 -1.58 11.22 23.63
N LEU A 218 -2.71 10.84 22.99
CA LEU A 218 -2.79 10.73 21.54
C LEU A 218 -2.68 12.11 20.86
N ALA A 219 -3.35 13.13 21.42
CA ALA A 219 -3.24 14.50 20.93
C ALA A 219 -1.81 15.02 21.02
N GLY A 220 -1.10 14.71 22.11
CA GLY A 220 0.32 15.04 22.28
C GLY A 220 1.21 14.37 21.24
N ILE A 221 1.01 13.08 20.97
CA ILE A 221 1.74 12.33 19.92
C ILE A 221 1.49 12.95 18.54
N MET A 222 0.23 13.25 18.22
CA MET A 222 -0.13 13.87 16.93
C MET A 222 0.48 15.26 16.79
N GLY A 223 0.40 16.09 17.85
CA GLY A 223 1.00 17.43 17.87
C GLY A 223 2.50 17.39 17.66
N MET A 224 3.21 16.49 18.37
CA MET A 224 4.65 16.33 18.23
C MET A 224 5.06 15.79 16.86
N THR A 225 4.29 14.84 16.32
CA THR A 225 4.51 14.32 14.95
C THR A 225 4.35 15.43 13.92
N PHE A 226 3.35 16.33 14.12
CA PHE A 226 3.13 17.46 13.24
C PHE A 226 4.27 18.49 13.30
N ILE A 227 4.77 18.81 14.49
CA ILE A 227 5.94 19.69 14.65
C ILE A 227 7.17 19.08 13.95
N LYS A 228 7.40 17.78 14.15
CA LYS A 228 8.49 17.06 13.47
C LYS A 228 8.31 17.03 11.94
N ALA A 229 7.09 16.94 11.44
CA ALA A 229 6.81 17.03 10.03
C ALA A 229 7.19 18.38 9.44
N MET A 230 6.87 19.47 10.14
CA MET A 230 7.24 20.82 9.74
C MET A 230 8.76 21.05 9.75
N GLU A 231 9.44 20.57 10.78
CA GLU A 231 10.91 20.64 10.88
C GLU A 231 11.57 19.84 9.74
N CYS A 232 11.10 18.61 9.50
CA CYS A 232 11.62 17.75 8.45
C CYS A 232 11.40 18.34 7.05
N SER A 233 10.24 18.96 6.81
CA SER A 233 9.95 19.64 5.55
C SER A 233 10.88 20.83 5.29
N ARG A 234 11.11 21.68 6.31
CA ARG A 234 12.04 22.81 6.21
C ARG A 234 13.48 22.36 5.97
N ALA A 235 13.95 21.39 6.75
CA ALA A 235 15.30 20.86 6.58
C ALA A 235 15.52 20.22 5.20
N MET A 236 14.48 19.58 4.65
CA MET A 236 14.53 19.01 3.31
C MET A 236 14.61 20.10 2.24
N ASP A 237 13.83 21.16 2.38
CA ASP A 237 13.84 22.29 1.45
C ASP A 237 15.21 22.97 1.45
N GLU A 238 15.76 23.29 2.62
CA GLU A 238 17.09 23.87 2.78
C GLU A 238 18.18 22.96 2.17
N ALA A 239 18.09 21.63 2.43
CA ALA A 239 19.04 20.67 1.85
C ALA A 239 18.96 20.58 0.34
N MET A 240 17.78 20.74 -0.26
CA MET A 240 17.59 20.78 -1.71
C MET A 240 18.16 22.06 -2.30
N LEU A 241 17.93 23.20 -1.66
CA LEU A 241 18.53 24.48 -2.11
C LEU A 241 20.05 24.43 -2.06
N CYS A 242 20.65 23.85 -1.00
CA CYS A 242 22.11 23.67 -0.92
C CYS A 242 22.65 22.77 -2.04
N ARG A 243 21.86 21.84 -2.56
CA ARG A 243 22.23 20.96 -3.70
C ARG A 243 21.96 21.59 -5.06
N GLY A 244 21.50 22.85 -5.11
CA GLY A 244 21.21 23.56 -6.36
C GLY A 244 19.94 23.07 -7.04
N PHE A 245 18.97 22.53 -6.30
CA PHE A 245 17.69 22.09 -6.87
C PHE A 245 16.93 23.29 -7.44
N ALA A 246 16.68 23.28 -8.75
CA ALA A 246 15.99 24.32 -9.49
C ALA A 246 14.57 23.92 -9.93
N GLY A 247 13.90 23.03 -9.17
CA GLY A 247 12.54 22.58 -9.48
C GLY A 247 12.43 21.44 -10.51
N ALA A 248 13.50 21.11 -11.21
CA ALA A 248 13.51 20.00 -12.18
C ALA A 248 13.82 18.68 -11.44
N TYR A 249 12.90 17.74 -11.46
CA TYR A 249 13.10 16.40 -10.89
C TYR A 249 13.80 15.50 -11.91
N PRO A 250 15.03 15.00 -11.63
CA PRO A 250 15.73 14.14 -12.56
C PRO A 250 14.93 12.83 -12.72
N ALA A 251 14.43 12.60 -13.93
CA ALA A 251 13.81 11.32 -14.23
C ALA A 251 14.86 10.22 -14.20
N PRO A 252 14.57 9.05 -13.61
CA PRO A 252 15.39 7.89 -13.84
C PRO A 252 15.47 7.62 -15.35
N ALA A 253 16.67 7.22 -15.81
CA ALA A 253 16.96 7.02 -17.22
C ALA A 253 15.82 6.23 -17.92
N ARG A 254 15.37 6.72 -19.07
CA ARG A 254 14.32 6.09 -19.86
C ARG A 254 14.73 4.65 -20.14
N ALA A 255 13.98 3.69 -19.59
CA ALA A 255 14.06 2.32 -20.06
C ALA A 255 13.66 2.35 -21.55
N GLY A 256 14.57 2.03 -22.45
CA GLY A 256 14.31 2.01 -23.87
C GLY A 256 13.13 1.08 -24.18
N PHE A 257 12.32 1.44 -25.16
CA PHE A 257 11.21 0.61 -25.64
C PHE A 257 11.78 -0.69 -26.21
N GLY A 258 11.57 -1.78 -25.48
CA GLY A 258 12.08 -3.10 -25.84
C GLY A 258 11.06 -3.90 -26.69
N TRP A 259 11.54 -4.93 -27.39
CA TRP A 259 10.67 -5.83 -28.15
C TRP A 259 9.59 -6.49 -27.27
N ARG A 260 9.87 -6.71 -25.99
CA ARG A 260 8.92 -7.23 -24.99
C ARG A 260 7.77 -6.28 -24.72
N ASP A 261 8.03 -4.98 -24.78
CA ASP A 261 7.01 -3.94 -24.65
C ASP A 261 6.06 -3.97 -25.84
N ALA A 262 6.63 -4.18 -27.04
CA ALA A 262 5.83 -4.33 -28.28
C ALA A 262 4.93 -5.57 -28.23
N VAL A 263 5.44 -6.69 -27.73
CA VAL A 263 4.62 -7.92 -27.56
C VAL A 263 3.50 -7.69 -26.57
N TYR A 264 3.78 -7.07 -25.42
CA TYR A 264 2.76 -6.77 -24.44
C TYR A 264 1.70 -5.80 -24.98
N ALA A 265 2.13 -4.74 -25.67
CA ALA A 265 1.22 -3.81 -26.33
C ALA A 265 0.36 -4.48 -27.41
N ALA A 266 0.92 -5.43 -28.18
CA ALA A 266 0.16 -6.20 -29.17
C ALA A 266 -0.90 -7.09 -28.51
N VAL A 267 -0.59 -7.72 -27.37
CA VAL A 267 -1.58 -8.52 -26.61
C VAL A 267 -2.71 -7.63 -26.09
N VAL A 268 -2.38 -6.47 -25.52
CA VAL A 268 -3.39 -5.50 -25.04
C VAL A 268 -4.25 -5.01 -26.22
N ALA A 269 -3.63 -4.66 -27.36
CA ALA A 269 -4.36 -4.25 -28.57
C ALA A 269 -5.30 -5.34 -29.08
N LEU A 270 -4.86 -6.60 -29.07
CA LEU A 270 -5.71 -7.75 -29.43
C LEU A 270 -6.92 -7.86 -28.51
N LEU A 271 -6.73 -7.68 -27.19
CA LEU A 271 -7.84 -7.70 -26.22
C LEU A 271 -8.82 -6.54 -26.44
N VAL A 272 -8.33 -5.36 -26.84
CA VAL A 272 -9.18 -4.20 -27.19
C VAL A 272 -9.99 -4.48 -28.46
N VAL A 273 -9.36 -5.01 -29.50
CA VAL A 273 -10.05 -5.39 -30.74
C VAL A 273 -11.13 -6.43 -30.45
N LEU A 274 -10.79 -7.43 -29.64
CA LEU A 274 -11.76 -8.46 -29.24
C LEU A 274 -12.93 -7.87 -28.44
N CYS A 275 -12.68 -6.86 -27.61
CA CYS A 275 -13.71 -6.10 -26.90
C CYS A 275 -14.64 -5.33 -27.86
N ALA A 276 -14.08 -4.80 -28.96
CA ALA A 276 -14.86 -4.06 -29.96
C ALA A 276 -15.68 -4.95 -30.89
N VAL A 277 -15.23 -6.18 -31.11
CA VAL A 277 -15.91 -7.15 -32.02
C VAL A 277 -16.98 -7.94 -31.28
N LEU A 278 -16.82 -8.22 -30.01
CA LEU A 278 -17.74 -8.98 -29.15
C LEU A 278 -18.69 -8.06 -28.38
#